data_aced54ceede1a144b3a9db04f422110f
#
_entry.id   aced54ceede1a144b3a9db04f422110f
#
_cell.length_a   1.000
_cell.length_b   1.000
_cell.length_c   1.000
_cell.angle_alpha   90.00
_cell.angle_beta   90.00
_cell.angle_gamma   90.00
#
_symmetry.space_group_name_H-M   'P 1'
#
loop_
_entity.id
_entity.type
_entity.pdbx_description
1 polymer ?
#
loop_
_entity_poly.entity_id
_entity_poly.type
_entity_poly.pdbx_seq_one_letter_code
_entity_poly.pdbx_strand_id
1 'polypeptide(L)'
;MLSKSGYNLELSAISFLENNETITLFSAYIRTEQLKKINQSKKIIQIVVRWEVGDICFGASDLELYDYCRENHIKLFRNNKIHLKAFWNNNNSVLFGSANVTYNGIGEGGNLELNGLQENISFNDKKYFNEIIKKSNYVTKELYLQIKQKVDEQKSKVVKIEDLPFIEAVEDSFLISQLPMSFNIFNLYKSYLKPELLSEEDKNCLAHDLVLYDIPDYLLKDEFYSTLKMNFNKHPFVIALKDYIKKQEGQSLRYGRGGVVDWIQDKTTTVPTPRSWELKKDQIVNILYEWICFFDKDYVVEVPGRRSEVIFYRPIN
;
A
#
# COMPACT_ATOMS: atom_id res chain seq x y z
N MET A 1 -2.01 -6.63 15.23
CA MET A 1 -2.88 -5.91 14.25
C MET A 1 -1.99 -5.08 13.34
N LEU A 2 -2.29 -4.96 12.05
CA LEU A 2 -1.56 -4.13 11.09
C LEU A 2 -2.32 -2.82 10.83
N SER A 3 -1.59 -1.71 10.89
CA SER A 3 -2.07 -0.37 10.51
C SER A 3 -1.40 0.06 9.21
N LYS A 4 -2.20 0.48 8.23
CA LYS A 4 -1.75 0.86 6.89
C LYS A 4 -1.68 2.37 6.76
N SER A 5 -1.04 2.86 5.69
CA SER A 5 -0.95 4.28 5.35
C SER A 5 -2.27 5.03 5.39
N GLY A 6 -2.17 6.34 5.57
CA GLY A 6 -3.29 7.23 5.77
C GLY A 6 -3.66 7.35 7.24
N TYR A 7 -4.88 7.76 7.47
CA TYR A 7 -5.44 8.08 8.80
C TYR A 7 -5.20 7.03 9.89
N ASN A 8 -5.15 5.75 9.52
CA ASN A 8 -4.99 4.66 10.47
C ASN A 8 -3.64 4.62 11.19
N LEU A 9 -2.55 5.12 10.59
CA LEU A 9 -1.22 5.12 11.22
C LEU A 9 -1.14 6.13 12.35
N GLU A 10 -1.65 7.33 12.15
CA GLU A 10 -1.69 8.38 13.16
C GLU A 10 -2.57 7.96 14.34
N LEU A 11 -3.79 7.47 14.07
CA LEU A 11 -4.70 6.96 15.10
C LEU A 11 -4.10 5.79 15.88
N SER A 12 -3.41 4.89 15.19
CA SER A 12 -2.73 3.75 15.83
C SER A 12 -1.63 4.22 16.80
N ALA A 13 -0.85 5.25 16.42
CA ALA A 13 0.15 5.84 17.29
C ALA A 13 -0.49 6.54 18.49
N ILE A 14 -1.53 7.36 18.28
CA ILE A 14 -2.27 8.05 19.35
C ILE A 14 -2.86 7.02 20.32
N SER A 15 -3.57 6.01 19.82
CA SER A 15 -4.17 4.96 20.64
C SER A 15 -3.12 4.18 21.44
N PHE A 16 -1.96 3.88 20.84
CA PHE A 16 -0.89 3.22 21.56
C PHE A 16 -0.33 4.11 22.70
N LEU A 17 -0.18 5.42 22.47
CA LEU A 17 0.27 6.36 23.48
C LEU A 17 -0.73 6.49 24.64
N GLU A 18 -2.03 6.60 24.33
CA GLU A 18 -3.08 6.77 25.35
C GLU A 18 -3.24 5.54 26.23
N ASN A 19 -3.08 4.33 25.68
CA ASN A 19 -3.23 3.07 26.40
C ASN A 19 -1.99 2.61 27.17
N ASN A 20 -0.91 3.41 27.21
CA ASN A 20 0.32 3.08 27.92
C ASN A 20 0.78 4.25 28.80
N GLU A 21 1.46 3.94 29.91
CA GLU A 21 1.89 4.98 30.87
C GLU A 21 3.16 5.71 30.43
N THR A 22 4.13 4.97 29.91
CA THR A 22 5.43 5.51 29.52
C THR A 22 5.89 4.91 28.20
N ILE A 23 6.37 5.77 27.31
CA ILE A 23 6.81 5.37 25.96
C ILE A 23 8.24 5.85 25.71
N THR A 24 9.06 4.96 25.16
CA THR A 24 10.29 5.31 24.45
C THR A 24 10.01 5.28 22.95
N LEU A 25 10.21 6.41 22.30
CA LEU A 25 10.09 6.55 20.85
C LEU A 25 11.45 6.38 20.18
N PHE A 26 11.50 5.50 19.19
CA PHE A 26 12.63 5.36 18.26
C PHE A 26 12.17 5.79 16.87
N SER A 27 12.88 6.72 16.23
CA SER A 27 12.57 7.09 14.85
C SER A 27 13.83 7.64 14.16
N ALA A 28 14.03 7.28 12.89
CA ALA A 28 15.13 7.90 12.14
C ALA A 28 14.88 9.39 11.95
N TYR A 29 13.64 9.76 11.61
CA TYR A 29 13.23 11.15 11.36
C TYR A 29 12.04 11.53 12.25
N ILE A 30 12.08 12.76 12.77
CA ILE A 30 10.98 13.32 13.56
C ILE A 30 10.76 14.78 13.16
N ARG A 31 9.51 15.09 12.80
CA ARG A 31 9.02 16.45 12.67
C ARG A 31 8.28 16.81 13.95
N THR A 32 8.68 17.88 14.58
CA THR A 32 8.16 18.30 15.89
C THR A 32 6.66 18.57 15.86
N GLU A 33 6.15 19.13 14.76
CA GLU A 33 4.72 19.35 14.57
C GLU A 33 3.93 18.04 14.62
N GLN A 34 4.39 17.01 13.89
CA GLN A 34 3.74 15.70 13.89
C GLN A 34 3.86 15.01 15.26
N LEU A 35 5.00 15.16 15.92
CA LEU A 35 5.19 14.64 17.27
C LEU A 35 4.21 15.32 18.28
N LYS A 36 4.02 16.62 18.20
CA LYS A 36 3.05 17.37 19.02
C LYS A 36 1.62 16.84 18.80
N LYS A 37 1.28 16.57 17.56
CA LYS A 37 -0.05 16.07 17.18
C LYS A 37 -0.37 14.72 17.81
N ILE A 38 0.58 13.78 17.81
CA ILE A 38 0.34 12.43 18.36
C ILE A 38 0.56 12.34 19.88
N ASN A 39 1.45 13.15 20.48
CA ASN A 39 1.81 13.06 21.89
C ASN A 39 1.01 14.03 22.79
N GLN A 40 -0.28 14.23 22.51
CA GLN A 40 -1.16 15.07 23.35
C GLN A 40 -1.32 14.48 24.76
N SER A 41 -1.29 13.17 24.89
CA SER A 41 -1.33 12.46 26.18
C SER A 41 -0.05 12.58 27.01
N LYS A 42 1.05 13.15 26.45
CA LYS A 42 2.36 13.35 27.09
C LYS A 42 2.97 12.08 27.68
N LYS A 43 2.77 10.95 27.03
CA LYS A 43 3.27 9.64 27.46
C LYS A 43 4.69 9.33 27.01
N ILE A 44 5.23 10.05 26.02
CA ILE A 44 6.62 9.88 25.58
C ILE A 44 7.54 10.52 26.65
N ILE A 45 8.37 9.67 27.26
CA ILE A 45 9.36 10.09 28.26
C ILE A 45 10.78 10.15 27.70
N GLN A 46 11.01 9.49 26.56
CA GLN A 46 12.32 9.35 25.96
C GLN A 46 12.21 9.21 24.45
N ILE A 47 13.13 9.82 23.73
CA ILE A 47 13.24 9.76 22.26
C ILE A 47 14.68 9.38 21.89
N VAL A 48 14.82 8.42 20.97
CA VAL A 48 16.07 8.10 20.29
C VAL A 48 15.90 8.37 18.81
N VAL A 49 16.65 9.32 18.27
CA VAL A 49 16.51 9.80 16.88
C VAL A 49 17.87 9.87 16.19
N ARG A 50 17.90 9.72 14.86
CA ARG A 50 19.15 9.86 14.10
C ARG A 50 19.68 11.29 14.15
N TRP A 51 18.86 12.23 13.78
CA TRP A 51 19.05 13.68 13.93
C TRP A 51 20.42 14.18 13.45
N GLU A 52 20.77 13.77 12.22
CA GLU A 52 21.97 14.23 11.56
C GLU A 52 21.76 15.64 10.99
N VAL A 53 22.86 16.38 10.82
CA VAL A 53 22.82 17.72 10.22
C VAL A 53 22.15 17.70 8.85
N GLY A 54 22.45 16.68 8.02
CA GLY A 54 21.82 16.48 6.73
C GLY A 54 20.30 16.28 6.83
N ASP A 55 19.84 15.45 7.76
CA ASP A 55 18.41 15.20 7.98
C ASP A 55 17.63 16.49 8.29
N ILE A 56 18.26 17.38 9.04
CA ILE A 56 17.67 18.67 9.42
C ILE A 56 17.70 19.64 8.24
N CYS A 57 18.83 19.71 7.52
CA CYS A 57 18.98 20.57 6.35
C CYS A 57 18.00 20.22 5.23
N PHE A 58 17.75 18.92 4.98
CA PHE A 58 16.77 18.43 4.01
C PHE A 58 15.33 18.45 4.52
N GLY A 59 15.08 18.83 5.76
CA GLY A 59 13.75 18.94 6.34
C GLY A 59 13.10 17.60 6.74
N ALA A 60 13.86 16.51 6.79
CA ALA A 60 13.39 15.23 7.32
C ALA A 60 13.21 15.25 8.83
N SER A 61 14.00 16.07 9.54
CA SER A 61 13.86 16.39 10.96
C SER A 61 13.97 17.90 11.14
N ASP A 62 13.73 18.40 12.37
CA ASP A 62 13.85 19.83 12.68
C ASP A 62 14.63 20.08 14.00
N LEU A 63 15.09 21.33 14.21
CA LEU A 63 15.82 21.74 15.41
C LEU A 63 14.88 21.95 16.60
N GLU A 64 13.63 22.29 16.35
CA GLU A 64 12.58 22.54 17.35
C GLU A 64 12.32 21.32 18.24
N LEU A 65 12.70 20.13 17.78
CA LEU A 65 12.62 18.89 18.55
C LEU A 65 13.33 19.00 19.91
N TYR A 66 14.48 19.67 19.96
CA TYR A 66 15.23 19.84 21.20
C TYR A 66 14.46 20.66 22.23
N ASP A 67 13.90 21.80 21.81
CA ASP A 67 13.16 22.69 22.71
C ASP A 67 11.85 22.01 23.17
N TYR A 68 11.14 21.36 22.27
CA TYR A 68 9.95 20.57 22.60
C TYR A 68 10.26 19.49 23.66
N CYS A 69 11.37 18.76 23.49
CA CYS A 69 11.77 17.73 24.45
C CYS A 69 12.07 18.32 25.81
N ARG A 70 12.77 19.47 25.88
CA ARG A 70 13.05 20.18 27.15
C ARG A 70 11.79 20.63 27.85
N GLU A 71 10.88 21.27 27.13
CA GLU A 71 9.62 21.81 27.68
C GLU A 71 8.72 20.72 28.25
N ASN A 72 8.76 19.52 27.65
CA ASN A 72 7.93 18.39 28.04
C ASN A 72 8.68 17.34 28.89
N HIS A 73 9.89 17.65 29.40
CA HIS A 73 10.72 16.75 30.20
C HIS A 73 11.04 15.40 29.53
N ILE A 74 11.16 15.39 28.20
CA ILE A 74 11.50 14.21 27.39
C ILE A 74 13.02 14.12 27.27
N LYS A 75 13.58 12.95 27.58
CA LYS A 75 15.01 12.67 27.36
C LYS A 75 15.28 12.47 25.88
N LEU A 76 16.09 13.35 25.27
CA LEU A 76 16.44 13.24 23.85
C LEU A 76 17.82 12.61 23.70
N PHE A 77 17.88 11.53 22.92
CA PHE A 77 19.12 10.84 22.55
C PHE A 77 19.32 10.86 21.04
N ARG A 78 20.55 11.05 20.63
CA ARG A 78 20.99 10.99 19.25
C ARG A 78 21.77 9.71 18.96
N ASN A 79 21.40 9.01 17.89
CA ASN A 79 22.13 7.84 17.40
C ASN A 79 22.13 7.83 15.87
N ASN A 80 23.27 8.15 15.25
CA ASN A 80 23.41 8.28 13.81
C ASN A 80 23.23 6.96 13.03
N LYS A 81 23.19 5.82 13.71
CA LYS A 81 22.96 4.51 13.11
C LYS A 81 21.50 4.06 13.15
N ILE A 82 20.63 4.79 13.87
CA ILE A 82 19.25 4.36 14.01
C ILE A 82 18.47 4.58 12.71
N HIS A 83 17.78 3.55 12.26
CA HIS A 83 16.74 3.61 11.22
C HIS A 83 15.44 2.92 11.66
N LEU A 84 15.39 2.56 12.93
CA LEU A 84 14.23 1.97 13.60
C LEU A 84 13.08 2.98 13.70
N LYS A 85 11.84 2.53 13.60
CA LYS A 85 10.61 3.28 13.87
C LYS A 85 9.76 2.43 14.79
N ALA A 86 9.75 2.80 16.08
CA ALA A 86 9.05 2.04 17.10
C ALA A 86 8.62 2.92 18.29
N PHE A 87 7.45 2.64 18.82
CA PHE A 87 6.95 3.12 20.10
C PHE A 87 6.96 1.94 21.07
N TRP A 88 7.87 1.95 22.01
CA TRP A 88 8.00 0.89 23.00
C TRP A 88 7.44 1.36 24.35
N ASN A 89 6.53 0.61 24.95
CA ASN A 89 5.92 0.96 26.22
C ASN A 89 6.82 0.68 27.45
N ASN A 90 8.13 0.51 27.23
CA ASN A 90 9.15 0.20 28.25
C ASN A 90 8.86 -1.10 29.02
N ASN A 91 7.93 -1.90 28.55
CA ASN A 91 7.54 -3.17 29.17
C ASN A 91 7.42 -4.27 28.12
N ASN A 92 6.22 -4.61 27.70
CA ASN A 92 5.96 -5.83 26.94
C ASN A 92 5.36 -5.60 25.54
N SER A 93 5.11 -4.36 25.16
CA SER A 93 4.45 -4.04 23.88
C SER A 93 5.21 -3.01 23.07
N VAL A 94 5.21 -3.19 21.76
CA VAL A 94 5.82 -2.27 20.80
C VAL A 94 4.93 -2.10 19.57
N LEU A 95 4.66 -0.85 19.20
CA LEU A 95 4.13 -0.49 17.89
C LEU A 95 5.33 -0.13 17.00
N PHE A 96 5.51 -0.82 15.89
CA PHE A 96 6.68 -0.64 15.03
C PHE A 96 6.33 -0.81 13.55
N GLY A 97 7.19 -0.31 12.67
CA GLY A 97 6.99 -0.47 11.24
C GLY A 97 7.93 0.38 10.39
N SER A 98 7.43 0.83 9.25
CA SER A 98 8.18 1.63 8.30
C SER A 98 8.02 3.14 8.50
N ALA A 99 6.93 3.58 9.15
CA ALA A 99 6.54 4.99 9.26
C ALA A 99 7.37 5.79 10.28
N ASN A 100 8.07 6.82 9.82
CA ASN A 100 8.70 7.82 10.69
C ASN A 100 7.66 8.78 11.30
N VAL A 101 8.00 9.47 12.39
CA VAL A 101 7.14 10.50 12.98
C VAL A 101 7.25 11.82 12.19
N THR A 102 6.77 11.76 10.96
CA THR A 102 6.73 12.89 10.01
C THR A 102 5.36 12.89 9.33
N TYR A 103 5.00 14.00 8.68
CA TYR A 103 3.76 14.06 7.91
C TYR A 103 3.70 12.95 6.85
N ASN A 104 4.78 12.78 6.09
CA ASN A 104 4.85 11.74 5.05
C ASN A 104 4.87 10.31 5.63
N GLY A 105 5.27 10.11 6.89
CA GLY A 105 5.30 8.78 7.52
C GLY A 105 3.93 8.40 8.09
N ILE A 106 3.47 9.10 9.12
CA ILE A 106 2.24 8.74 9.86
C ILE A 106 1.04 9.63 9.53
N GLY A 107 1.24 10.74 8.79
CA GLY A 107 0.16 11.67 8.44
C GLY A 107 -0.75 11.15 7.33
N GLU A 108 -1.95 11.71 7.27
CA GLU A 108 -2.91 11.43 6.20
C GLU A 108 -2.38 11.96 4.85
N GLY A 109 -2.44 11.14 3.81
CA GLY A 109 -1.94 11.50 2.47
C GLY A 109 -0.41 11.44 2.31
N GLY A 110 0.31 10.86 3.29
CA GLY A 110 1.74 10.63 3.21
C GLY A 110 2.14 9.42 2.33
N ASN A 111 3.31 8.85 2.62
CA ASN A 111 3.83 7.68 1.93
C ASN A 111 2.97 6.43 2.18
N LEU A 112 3.17 5.40 1.34
CA LEU A 112 2.63 4.06 1.62
C LEU A 112 3.48 3.40 2.71
N GLU A 113 2.93 3.27 3.90
CA GLU A 113 3.61 2.78 5.10
C GLU A 113 2.81 1.65 5.76
N LEU A 114 3.48 0.85 6.56
CA LEU A 114 2.87 -0.25 7.32
C LEU A 114 3.45 -0.32 8.72
N ASN A 115 2.58 -0.29 9.72
CA ASN A 115 2.95 -0.53 11.12
C ASN A 115 2.21 -1.73 11.69
N GLY A 116 2.83 -2.41 12.65
CA GLY A 116 2.25 -3.54 13.38
C GLY A 116 2.42 -3.37 14.88
N LEU A 117 1.43 -3.85 15.64
CA LEU A 117 1.50 -3.96 17.09
C LEU A 117 1.94 -5.38 17.46
N GLN A 118 3.01 -5.49 18.22
CA GLN A 118 3.47 -6.72 18.86
C GLN A 118 3.30 -6.59 20.38
N GLU A 119 2.52 -7.46 20.95
CA GLU A 119 2.37 -7.65 22.40
C GLU A 119 3.24 -8.80 22.87
N ASN A 120 3.58 -8.79 24.16
CA ASN A 120 4.39 -9.83 24.79
C ASN A 120 5.75 -10.06 24.13
N ILE A 121 6.48 -8.95 23.89
CA ILE A 121 7.84 -9.01 23.36
C ILE A 121 8.77 -9.78 24.32
N SER A 122 9.76 -10.46 23.76
CA SER A 122 10.69 -11.29 24.50
C SER A 122 11.64 -10.48 25.40
N PHE A 123 12.28 -11.15 26.35
CA PHE A 123 13.36 -10.54 27.13
C PHE A 123 14.53 -10.04 26.24
N ASN A 124 14.85 -10.76 25.19
CA ASN A 124 15.90 -10.35 24.25
C ASN A 124 15.55 -9.08 23.48
N ASP A 125 14.27 -8.90 23.12
CA ASP A 125 13.80 -7.67 22.48
C ASP A 125 13.91 -6.47 23.43
N LYS A 126 13.51 -6.63 24.68
CA LYS A 126 13.69 -5.60 25.72
C LYS A 126 15.17 -5.25 25.92
N LYS A 127 16.02 -6.26 25.96
CA LYS A 127 17.47 -6.07 26.03
C LYS A 127 18.00 -5.27 24.84
N TYR A 128 17.55 -5.59 23.63
CA TYR A 128 17.93 -4.88 22.41
C TYR A 128 17.57 -3.40 22.44
N PHE A 129 16.35 -3.02 22.85
CA PHE A 129 15.96 -1.61 23.00
C PHE A 129 16.83 -0.89 24.01
N ASN A 130 17.09 -1.50 25.17
CA ASN A 130 17.96 -0.92 26.18
C ASN A 130 19.42 -0.77 25.70
N GLU A 131 19.93 -1.69 24.90
CA GLU A 131 21.26 -1.57 24.29
C GLU A 131 21.34 -0.40 23.30
N ILE A 132 20.29 -0.16 22.51
CA ILE A 132 20.23 1.00 21.61
C ILE A 132 20.30 2.28 22.43
N ILE A 133 19.48 2.40 23.48
CA ILE A 133 19.48 3.57 24.36
C ILE A 133 20.87 3.80 24.96
N LYS A 134 21.49 2.76 25.52
CA LYS A 134 22.82 2.81 26.12
C LYS A 134 23.91 3.26 25.13
N LYS A 135 23.78 2.87 23.84
CA LYS A 135 24.72 3.23 22.77
C LYS A 135 24.43 4.59 22.13
N SER A 136 23.41 5.30 22.60
CA SER A 136 23.00 6.60 22.09
C SER A 136 23.55 7.74 22.93
N ASN A 137 23.84 8.87 22.30
CA ASN A 137 24.36 10.06 22.97
C ASN A 137 23.20 10.93 23.47
N TYR A 138 23.17 11.25 24.75
CA TYR A 138 22.25 12.22 25.29
C TYR A 138 22.51 13.59 24.67
N VAL A 139 21.46 14.27 24.21
CA VAL A 139 21.58 15.59 23.58
C VAL A 139 21.63 16.66 24.66
N THR A 140 22.84 17.06 25.01
CA THR A 140 23.08 18.22 25.91
C THR A 140 22.84 19.52 25.16
N LYS A 141 22.79 20.64 25.90
CA LYS A 141 22.71 21.99 25.32
C LYS A 141 23.93 22.28 24.41
N GLU A 142 25.11 21.85 24.81
CA GLU A 142 26.35 22.04 24.05
C GLU A 142 26.28 21.27 22.71
N LEU A 143 25.85 20.01 22.71
CA LEU A 143 25.69 19.23 21.50
C LEU A 143 24.62 19.84 20.59
N TYR A 144 23.50 20.28 21.13
CA TYR A 144 22.48 21.00 20.38
C TYR A 144 23.01 22.24 19.67
N LEU A 145 23.79 23.10 20.40
CA LEU A 145 24.36 24.30 19.81
C LEU A 145 25.36 23.99 18.70
N GLN A 146 26.16 22.94 18.84
CA GLN A 146 27.07 22.47 17.78
C GLN A 146 26.31 21.99 16.53
N ILE A 147 25.22 21.24 16.71
CA ILE A 147 24.38 20.79 15.61
C ILE A 147 23.73 22.02 14.94
N LYS A 148 23.15 22.91 15.69
CA LYS A 148 22.50 24.13 15.19
C LYS A 148 23.47 24.98 14.35
N GLN A 149 24.67 25.24 14.86
CA GLN A 149 25.70 25.95 14.11
C GLN A 149 26.00 25.27 12.75
N LYS A 150 26.19 23.97 12.75
CA LYS A 150 26.45 23.23 11.52
C LYS A 150 25.27 23.26 10.54
N VAL A 151 24.03 23.22 11.04
CA VAL A 151 22.83 23.36 10.21
C VAL A 151 22.78 24.75 9.58
N ASP A 152 23.02 25.80 10.35
CA ASP A 152 23.03 27.21 9.86
C ASP A 152 24.10 27.41 8.77
N GLU A 153 25.28 26.79 8.93
CA GLU A 153 26.39 26.84 7.95
C GLU A 153 26.08 26.06 6.65
N GLN A 154 25.24 25.02 6.69
CA GLN A 154 25.03 24.11 5.55
C GLN A 154 23.68 24.30 4.86
N LYS A 155 22.68 24.82 5.54
CA LYS A 155 21.32 24.97 5.03
C LYS A 155 21.24 25.74 3.70
N SER A 156 22.09 26.75 3.52
CA SER A 156 22.17 27.53 2.27
C SER A 156 22.81 26.78 1.09
N LYS A 157 23.47 25.64 1.34
CA LYS A 157 24.17 24.84 0.32
C LYS A 157 23.33 23.67 -0.18
N VAL A 158 22.15 23.46 0.38
CA VAL A 158 21.26 22.36 -0.02
C VAL A 158 20.62 22.70 -1.36
N VAL A 159 20.96 21.93 -2.38
CA VAL A 159 20.32 22.00 -3.71
C VAL A 159 19.11 21.10 -3.70
N LYS A 160 17.94 21.67 -4.03
CA LYS A 160 16.73 20.85 -4.30
C LYS A 160 16.92 20.22 -5.68
N ILE A 161 16.90 18.89 -5.74
CA ILE A 161 16.85 18.13 -6.99
C ILE A 161 15.36 18.00 -7.33
N GLU A 162 14.97 18.45 -8.53
CA GLU A 162 13.63 18.20 -9.05
C GLU A 162 13.52 16.72 -9.43
N ASP A 163 12.48 16.07 -8.94
CA ASP A 163 12.19 14.69 -9.29
C ASP A 163 11.51 14.60 -10.66
N LEU A 164 11.55 13.42 -11.28
CA LEU A 164 10.83 13.18 -12.52
C LEU A 164 9.32 13.24 -12.24
N PRO A 165 8.53 13.90 -13.10
CA PRO A 165 7.08 13.85 -12.97
C PRO A 165 6.60 12.41 -13.15
N PHE A 166 5.55 12.04 -12.40
CA PHE A 166 4.87 10.77 -12.62
C PHE A 166 4.29 10.78 -14.04
N ILE A 167 4.80 9.93 -14.92
CA ILE A 167 4.31 9.75 -16.28
C ILE A 167 3.48 8.49 -16.28
N GLU A 168 2.17 8.61 -16.53
CA GLU A 168 1.35 7.46 -16.87
C GLU A 168 1.87 6.89 -18.20
N ALA A 169 2.43 5.68 -18.14
CA ALA A 169 2.85 4.99 -19.34
C ALA A 169 1.61 4.61 -20.16
N VAL A 170 1.47 5.20 -21.34
CA VAL A 170 0.51 4.73 -22.34
C VAL A 170 1.16 3.54 -23.05
N GLU A 171 0.90 2.36 -22.57
CA GLU A 171 1.41 1.13 -23.18
C GLU A 171 0.39 0.54 -24.16
N ASP A 172 0.86 0.13 -25.34
CA ASP A 172 0.07 -0.64 -26.31
C ASP A 172 -0.13 -2.12 -25.85
N SER A 173 0.49 -2.51 -24.77
CA SER A 173 0.40 -3.83 -24.16
C SER A 173 0.04 -3.74 -22.68
N PHE A 174 -0.65 -4.76 -22.19
CA PHE A 174 -1.12 -4.86 -20.82
C PHE A 174 -0.37 -5.95 -20.06
N LEU A 175 -0.20 -5.77 -18.75
CA LEU A 175 0.28 -6.84 -17.90
C LEU A 175 -0.86 -7.86 -17.67
N ILE A 176 -0.53 -9.15 -17.60
CA ILE A 176 -1.51 -10.17 -17.28
C ILE A 176 -2.14 -9.95 -15.90
N SER A 177 -1.41 -9.32 -14.99
CA SER A 177 -1.88 -8.92 -13.67
C SER A 177 -2.84 -7.73 -13.67
N GLN A 178 -3.16 -7.14 -14.82
CA GLN A 178 -4.20 -6.13 -14.98
C GLN A 178 -5.54 -6.74 -15.45
N LEU A 179 -5.65 -8.06 -15.45
CA LEU A 179 -6.85 -8.81 -15.84
C LEU A 179 -7.50 -9.43 -14.60
N PRO A 180 -8.82 -9.65 -14.62
CA PRO A 180 -9.52 -10.28 -13.48
C PRO A 180 -9.04 -11.73 -13.28
N MET A 181 -8.92 -12.13 -12.02
CA MET A 181 -8.44 -13.46 -11.62
C MET A 181 -9.48 -14.28 -10.87
N SER A 182 -10.56 -13.69 -10.39
CA SER A 182 -11.58 -14.40 -9.62
C SER A 182 -12.55 -15.17 -10.52
N PHE A 183 -12.66 -16.46 -10.25
CA PHE A 183 -13.67 -17.33 -10.85
C PHE A 183 -15.06 -17.04 -10.28
N ASN A 184 -16.09 -17.35 -11.07
CA ASN A 184 -17.48 -17.31 -10.65
C ASN A 184 -17.95 -15.95 -10.12
N ILE A 185 -18.05 -15.00 -11.04
CA ILE A 185 -18.52 -13.64 -10.74
C ILE A 185 -19.89 -13.60 -10.06
N PHE A 186 -20.77 -14.59 -10.30
CA PHE A 186 -22.09 -14.69 -9.68
C PHE A 186 -22.01 -14.85 -8.15
N ASN A 187 -20.95 -15.46 -7.64
CA ASN A 187 -20.71 -15.66 -6.20
C ASN A 187 -19.67 -14.70 -5.62
N LEU A 188 -19.11 -13.79 -6.41
CA LEU A 188 -18.01 -12.91 -5.99
C LEU A 188 -18.36 -12.07 -4.75
N TYR A 189 -19.59 -11.56 -4.68
CA TYR A 189 -20.06 -10.84 -3.49
C TYR A 189 -20.08 -11.71 -2.23
N LYS A 190 -20.44 -12.99 -2.34
CA LYS A 190 -20.39 -13.93 -1.22
C LYS A 190 -18.94 -14.14 -0.73
N SER A 191 -18.01 -14.26 -1.66
CA SER A 191 -16.58 -14.34 -1.38
C SER A 191 -16.04 -13.07 -0.73
N TYR A 192 -16.47 -11.90 -1.19
CA TYR A 192 -16.16 -10.60 -0.59
C TYR A 192 -16.62 -10.48 0.87
N LEU A 193 -17.82 -10.99 1.19
CA LEU A 193 -18.34 -10.96 2.57
C LEU A 193 -17.67 -11.96 3.52
N LYS A 194 -17.17 -13.08 3.00
CA LYS A 194 -16.63 -14.20 3.79
C LYS A 194 -15.34 -14.75 3.18
N PRO A 195 -14.29 -13.90 3.05
CA PRO A 195 -13.04 -14.33 2.43
C PRO A 195 -12.34 -15.44 3.22
N GLU A 196 -12.60 -15.55 4.53
CA GLU A 196 -12.04 -16.59 5.39
C GLU A 196 -12.45 -18.02 5.01
N LEU A 197 -13.52 -18.17 4.23
CA LEU A 197 -14.01 -19.47 3.75
C LEU A 197 -13.35 -19.93 2.43
N LEU A 198 -12.53 -19.09 1.84
CA LEU A 198 -11.85 -19.36 0.57
C LEU A 198 -10.52 -20.09 0.79
N SER A 199 -10.05 -20.78 -0.25
CA SER A 199 -8.66 -21.21 -0.33
C SER A 199 -7.70 -20.01 -0.36
N GLU A 200 -6.42 -20.19 -0.06
CA GLU A 200 -5.45 -19.08 -0.11
C GLU A 200 -5.29 -18.53 -1.53
N GLU A 201 -5.37 -19.39 -2.56
CA GLU A 201 -5.33 -18.97 -3.95
C GLU A 201 -6.54 -18.10 -4.32
N ASP A 202 -7.76 -18.52 -3.96
CA ASP A 202 -8.97 -17.75 -4.21
C ASP A 202 -8.98 -16.41 -3.42
N LYS A 203 -8.44 -16.39 -2.19
CA LYS A 203 -8.25 -15.14 -1.45
C LYS A 203 -7.33 -14.17 -2.17
N ASN A 204 -6.23 -14.67 -2.73
CA ASN A 204 -5.29 -13.86 -3.48
C ASN A 204 -5.94 -13.30 -4.76
N CYS A 205 -6.69 -14.13 -5.50
CA CYS A 205 -7.43 -13.68 -6.68
C CYS A 205 -8.48 -12.62 -6.32
N LEU A 206 -9.25 -12.86 -5.27
CA LEU A 206 -10.25 -11.89 -4.78
C LEU A 206 -9.59 -10.57 -4.37
N ALA A 207 -8.56 -10.61 -3.53
CA ALA A 207 -7.85 -9.41 -3.07
C ALA A 207 -7.25 -8.62 -4.25
N HIS A 208 -6.71 -9.32 -5.24
CA HIS A 208 -6.23 -8.73 -6.48
C HIS A 208 -7.34 -7.96 -7.21
N ASP A 209 -8.48 -8.58 -7.44
CA ASP A 209 -9.57 -7.97 -8.20
C ASP A 209 -10.24 -6.82 -7.46
N LEU A 210 -10.38 -6.92 -6.14
CA LEU A 210 -10.90 -5.82 -5.33
C LEU A 210 -10.02 -4.56 -5.45
N VAL A 211 -8.70 -4.74 -5.46
CA VAL A 211 -7.73 -3.63 -5.66
C VAL A 211 -7.74 -3.15 -7.11
N LEU A 212 -7.72 -4.08 -8.08
CA LEU A 212 -7.68 -3.73 -9.51
C LEU A 212 -8.87 -2.86 -9.93
N TYR A 213 -10.05 -3.12 -9.35
CA TYR A 213 -11.29 -2.41 -9.68
C TYR A 213 -11.73 -1.42 -8.60
N ASP A 214 -10.82 -1.00 -7.69
CA ASP A 214 -11.08 0.01 -6.64
C ASP A 214 -12.39 -0.26 -5.88
N ILE A 215 -12.57 -1.50 -5.39
CA ILE A 215 -13.76 -1.88 -4.63
C ILE A 215 -13.57 -1.55 -3.15
N PRO A 216 -14.34 -0.61 -2.59
CA PRO A 216 -14.30 -0.29 -1.17
C PRO A 216 -14.75 -1.45 -0.28
N ASP A 217 -14.33 -1.43 0.99
CA ASP A 217 -14.82 -2.32 2.01
C ASP A 217 -16.29 -1.99 2.38
N TYR A 218 -17.04 -2.98 2.86
CA TYR A 218 -18.38 -2.84 3.45
C TYR A 218 -19.51 -2.40 2.51
N LEU A 219 -19.41 -2.64 1.20
CA LEU A 219 -20.49 -2.35 0.25
C LEU A 219 -21.65 -3.35 0.39
N LEU A 220 -22.87 -2.86 0.16
CA LEU A 220 -24.04 -3.71 -0.04
C LEU A 220 -23.96 -4.39 -1.42
N LYS A 221 -24.73 -5.47 -1.62
CA LYS A 221 -24.63 -6.29 -2.85
C LYS A 221 -24.82 -5.49 -4.14
N ASP A 222 -25.81 -4.63 -4.18
CA ASP A 222 -26.13 -3.85 -5.39
C ASP A 222 -25.06 -2.78 -5.64
N GLU A 223 -24.56 -2.14 -4.58
CA GLU A 223 -23.45 -1.20 -4.64
C GLU A 223 -22.17 -1.87 -5.09
N PHE A 224 -21.86 -3.06 -4.56
CA PHE A 224 -20.70 -3.86 -4.95
C PHE A 224 -20.71 -4.15 -6.45
N TYR A 225 -21.80 -4.73 -6.98
CA TYR A 225 -21.85 -5.07 -8.40
C TYR A 225 -21.98 -3.84 -9.30
N SER A 226 -22.60 -2.76 -8.86
CA SER A 226 -22.65 -1.52 -9.66
C SER A 226 -21.28 -0.85 -9.75
N THR A 227 -20.53 -0.79 -8.66
CA THR A 227 -19.17 -0.26 -8.62
C THR A 227 -18.23 -1.13 -9.45
N LEU A 228 -18.28 -2.45 -9.25
CA LEU A 228 -17.47 -3.40 -10.01
C LEU A 228 -17.76 -3.32 -11.52
N LYS A 229 -19.03 -3.27 -11.93
CA LYS A 229 -19.43 -3.08 -13.34
C LYS A 229 -18.86 -1.80 -13.93
N MET A 230 -19.00 -0.69 -13.19
CA MET A 230 -18.52 0.62 -13.64
C MET A 230 -17.01 0.60 -13.86
N ASN A 231 -16.23 0.10 -12.89
CA ASN A 231 -14.78 0.13 -12.93
C ASN A 231 -14.23 -0.93 -13.91
N PHE A 232 -14.81 -2.12 -13.98
CA PHE A 232 -14.48 -3.13 -15.00
C PHE A 232 -14.67 -2.59 -16.42
N ASN A 233 -15.80 -1.95 -16.70
CA ASN A 233 -16.08 -1.41 -18.04
C ASN A 233 -15.26 -0.17 -18.42
N LYS A 234 -14.68 0.52 -17.43
CA LYS A 234 -13.73 1.63 -17.65
C LYS A 234 -12.31 1.17 -17.84
N HIS A 235 -12.00 -0.08 -17.50
CA HIS A 235 -10.63 -0.58 -17.59
C HIS A 235 -10.15 -0.58 -19.05
N PRO A 236 -8.99 0.01 -19.38
CA PRO A 236 -8.52 0.18 -20.75
C PRO A 236 -8.43 -1.12 -21.54
N PHE A 237 -7.95 -2.19 -20.91
CA PHE A 237 -7.91 -3.51 -21.54
C PHE A 237 -9.30 -4.02 -21.91
N VAL A 238 -10.29 -3.88 -21.02
CA VAL A 238 -11.68 -4.33 -21.24
C VAL A 238 -12.32 -3.55 -22.39
N ILE A 239 -12.07 -2.26 -22.46
CA ILE A 239 -12.54 -1.40 -23.57
C ILE A 239 -11.93 -1.91 -24.88
N ALA A 240 -10.61 -2.07 -24.94
CA ALA A 240 -9.91 -2.53 -26.13
C ALA A 240 -10.34 -3.92 -26.57
N LEU A 241 -10.55 -4.84 -25.61
CA LEU A 241 -11.04 -6.18 -25.89
C LEU A 241 -12.47 -6.16 -26.45
N LYS A 242 -13.37 -5.41 -25.84
CA LYS A 242 -14.75 -5.28 -26.33
C LYS A 242 -14.81 -4.69 -27.74
N ASP A 243 -13.98 -3.69 -28.02
CA ASP A 243 -13.88 -3.09 -29.36
C ASP A 243 -13.32 -4.07 -30.39
N TYR A 244 -12.33 -4.90 -29.98
CA TYR A 244 -11.83 -5.96 -30.83
C TYR A 244 -12.92 -7.00 -31.14
N ILE A 245 -13.67 -7.47 -30.15
CA ILE A 245 -14.75 -8.44 -30.34
C ILE A 245 -15.82 -7.88 -31.29
N LYS A 246 -16.24 -6.61 -31.12
CA LYS A 246 -17.21 -5.95 -32.01
C LYS A 246 -16.75 -5.90 -33.48
N LYS A 247 -15.48 -5.65 -33.71
CA LYS A 247 -14.90 -5.57 -35.05
C LYS A 247 -14.84 -6.94 -35.78
N GLN A 248 -14.95 -8.04 -35.02
CA GLN A 248 -14.97 -9.39 -35.59
C GLN A 248 -16.36 -9.83 -36.12
N GLU A 249 -17.41 -9.02 -35.92
CA GLU A 249 -18.76 -9.31 -36.42
C GLU A 249 -18.78 -9.40 -37.94
N GLY A 250 -19.40 -10.49 -38.44
CA GLY A 250 -19.56 -10.75 -39.89
C GLY A 250 -18.35 -11.39 -40.56
N GLN A 251 -17.24 -11.59 -39.87
CA GLN A 251 -16.15 -12.40 -40.38
C GLN A 251 -16.33 -13.86 -39.95
N SER A 252 -16.19 -14.81 -40.88
CA SER A 252 -16.15 -16.22 -40.60
C SER A 252 -15.08 -16.51 -39.56
N LEU A 253 -15.49 -16.74 -38.32
CA LEU A 253 -14.57 -17.07 -37.21
C LEU A 253 -13.85 -18.36 -37.58
N ARG A 254 -12.59 -18.24 -37.94
CA ARG A 254 -11.73 -19.40 -38.14
C ARG A 254 -11.47 -20.02 -36.78
N TYR A 255 -12.00 -21.23 -36.61
CA TYR A 255 -11.67 -22.07 -35.48
C TYR A 255 -10.17 -22.37 -35.48
N GLY A 256 -9.46 -21.93 -34.43
CA GLY A 256 -8.04 -22.16 -34.28
C GLY A 256 -7.20 -20.88 -34.50
N ARG A 257 -6.12 -20.76 -33.77
CA ARG A 257 -5.10 -19.71 -33.77
C ARG A 257 -5.42 -18.48 -34.64
N GLY A 258 -5.75 -17.34 -34.03
CA GLY A 258 -6.04 -16.08 -34.71
C GLY A 258 -7.33 -15.38 -34.28
N GLY A 259 -7.93 -15.78 -33.14
CA GLY A 259 -9.14 -15.17 -32.60
C GLY A 259 -8.89 -14.29 -31.39
N VAL A 260 -9.95 -14.09 -30.57
CA VAL A 260 -9.91 -13.29 -29.35
C VAL A 260 -8.83 -13.79 -28.38
N VAL A 261 -8.63 -15.10 -28.26
CA VAL A 261 -7.61 -15.69 -27.38
C VAL A 261 -6.21 -15.26 -27.80
N ASP A 262 -5.88 -15.34 -29.09
CA ASP A 262 -4.58 -14.94 -29.62
C ASP A 262 -4.38 -13.43 -29.44
N TRP A 263 -5.42 -12.62 -29.68
CA TRP A 263 -5.38 -11.18 -29.44
C TRP A 263 -5.08 -10.86 -27.96
N ILE A 264 -5.76 -11.54 -27.01
CA ILE A 264 -5.48 -11.38 -25.58
C ILE A 264 -4.03 -11.76 -25.27
N GLN A 265 -3.52 -12.84 -25.84
CA GLN A 265 -2.15 -13.29 -25.64
C GLN A 265 -1.13 -12.30 -26.20
N ASP A 266 -1.40 -11.75 -27.39
CA ASP A 266 -0.51 -10.75 -28.02
C ASP A 266 -0.51 -9.42 -27.30
N LYS A 267 -1.65 -9.03 -26.71
CA LYS A 267 -1.80 -7.76 -25.96
C LYS A 267 -1.41 -7.86 -24.50
N THR A 268 -1.12 -9.04 -23.98
CA THR A 268 -0.72 -9.21 -22.57
C THR A 268 0.71 -9.71 -22.44
N THR A 269 1.43 -9.16 -21.48
CA THR A 269 2.78 -9.59 -21.10
C THR A 269 2.78 -10.15 -19.67
N THR A 270 3.69 -11.09 -19.42
CA THR A 270 3.91 -11.68 -18.09
C THR A 270 5.13 -11.09 -17.39
N VAL A 271 5.62 -9.94 -17.82
CA VAL A 271 6.72 -9.25 -17.17
C VAL A 271 6.15 -8.29 -16.12
N PRO A 272 6.62 -8.34 -14.87
CA PRO A 272 7.56 -9.31 -14.30
C PRO A 272 7.03 -10.75 -14.31
N THR A 273 7.90 -11.73 -14.05
CA THR A 273 7.54 -13.16 -14.02
C THR A 273 6.28 -13.38 -13.17
N PRO A 274 5.30 -14.18 -13.64
CA PRO A 274 4.10 -14.47 -12.90
C PRO A 274 4.41 -15.04 -11.51
N ARG A 275 3.59 -14.65 -10.52
CA ARG A 275 3.64 -15.21 -9.17
C ARG A 275 3.04 -16.62 -9.18
N SER A 276 3.38 -17.44 -8.20
CA SER A 276 2.94 -18.83 -8.12
C SER A 276 1.41 -19.03 -8.10
N TRP A 277 0.67 -18.02 -7.65
CA TRP A 277 -0.80 -18.02 -7.61
C TRP A 277 -1.47 -17.39 -8.84
N GLU A 278 -0.70 -16.81 -9.79
CA GLU A 278 -1.27 -16.25 -11.02
C GLU A 278 -1.80 -17.36 -11.92
N LEU A 279 -2.99 -17.11 -12.47
CA LEU A 279 -3.68 -18.05 -13.34
C LEU A 279 -2.99 -18.18 -14.70
N LYS A 280 -3.23 -19.31 -15.36
CA LYS A 280 -2.81 -19.49 -16.75
C LYS A 280 -3.64 -18.63 -17.68
N LYS A 281 -3.07 -18.24 -18.84
CA LYS A 281 -3.73 -17.34 -19.79
C LYS A 281 -5.10 -17.85 -20.29
N ASP A 282 -5.26 -19.15 -20.51
CA ASP A 282 -6.52 -19.77 -20.90
C ASP A 282 -7.59 -19.64 -19.79
N GLN A 283 -7.20 -19.78 -18.53
CA GLN A 283 -8.10 -19.58 -17.39
C GLN A 283 -8.55 -18.12 -17.30
N ILE A 284 -7.64 -17.16 -17.51
CA ILE A 284 -7.95 -15.73 -17.51
C ILE A 284 -8.92 -15.39 -18.66
N VAL A 285 -8.74 -15.97 -19.84
CA VAL A 285 -9.66 -15.78 -20.97
C VAL A 285 -11.07 -16.21 -20.59
N ASN A 286 -11.23 -17.37 -19.96
CA ASN A 286 -12.54 -17.86 -19.52
C ASN A 286 -13.18 -16.94 -18.48
N ILE A 287 -12.39 -16.44 -17.52
CA ILE A 287 -12.86 -15.45 -16.54
C ILE A 287 -13.31 -14.16 -17.25
N LEU A 288 -12.52 -13.64 -18.18
CA LEU A 288 -12.87 -12.44 -18.94
C LEU A 288 -14.20 -12.61 -19.70
N TYR A 289 -14.41 -13.75 -20.34
CA TYR A 289 -15.66 -14.04 -21.04
C TYR A 289 -16.85 -14.08 -20.08
N GLU A 290 -16.69 -14.75 -18.93
CA GLU A 290 -17.73 -14.80 -17.90
C GLU A 290 -18.08 -13.40 -17.37
N TRP A 291 -17.06 -12.57 -17.04
CA TRP A 291 -17.27 -11.22 -16.53
C TRP A 291 -17.91 -10.29 -17.56
N ILE A 292 -17.45 -10.33 -18.83
CA ILE A 292 -18.03 -9.52 -19.90
C ILE A 292 -19.51 -9.88 -20.09
N CYS A 293 -19.86 -11.15 -20.20
CA CYS A 293 -21.24 -11.60 -20.38
C CYS A 293 -22.14 -11.35 -19.15
N PHE A 294 -21.54 -11.34 -17.95
CA PHE A 294 -22.28 -11.01 -16.74
C PHE A 294 -22.71 -9.54 -16.70
N PHE A 295 -21.79 -8.63 -17.05
CA PHE A 295 -22.03 -7.20 -16.97
C PHE A 295 -22.68 -6.61 -18.22
N ASP A 296 -22.54 -7.24 -19.38
CA ASP A 296 -23.01 -6.72 -20.66
C ASP A 296 -23.73 -7.84 -21.46
N LYS A 297 -25.04 -7.69 -21.58
CA LYS A 297 -25.90 -8.70 -22.21
C LYS A 297 -25.81 -8.74 -23.73
N ASP A 298 -25.16 -7.75 -24.34
CA ASP A 298 -24.86 -7.75 -25.76
C ASP A 298 -23.74 -8.75 -26.13
N TYR A 299 -23.08 -9.35 -25.14
CA TYR A 299 -22.05 -10.36 -25.34
C TYR A 299 -22.56 -11.74 -24.91
N VAL A 300 -22.28 -12.74 -25.72
CA VAL A 300 -22.71 -14.13 -25.52
C VAL A 300 -21.54 -15.04 -25.79
N VAL A 301 -21.35 -16.06 -24.94
CA VAL A 301 -20.41 -17.16 -25.16
C VAL A 301 -21.15 -18.36 -25.71
N GLU A 302 -20.64 -18.93 -26.81
CA GLU A 302 -21.12 -20.17 -27.41
C GLU A 302 -19.98 -21.17 -27.52
N VAL A 303 -20.33 -22.46 -27.59
CA VAL A 303 -19.40 -23.56 -27.83
C VAL A 303 -19.75 -24.15 -29.23
N PRO A 304 -19.26 -23.55 -30.32
CA PRO A 304 -19.64 -23.95 -31.67
C PRO A 304 -19.08 -25.32 -32.10
N GLY A 305 -18.26 -25.93 -31.26
CA GLY A 305 -17.65 -27.25 -31.51
C GLY A 305 -17.45 -28.02 -30.22
N ARG A 306 -16.70 -29.11 -30.24
CA ARG A 306 -16.53 -29.95 -29.03
C ARG A 306 -15.57 -29.38 -27.95
N ARG A 307 -14.85 -28.30 -28.19
CA ARG A 307 -13.69 -27.92 -27.30
C ARG A 307 -13.35 -26.43 -27.17
N SER A 308 -14.09 -25.48 -27.77
CA SER A 308 -13.69 -24.10 -27.75
C SER A 308 -14.86 -23.17 -27.43
N GLU A 309 -14.74 -22.38 -26.39
CA GLU A 309 -15.66 -21.28 -26.10
C GLU A 309 -15.29 -20.08 -26.97
N VAL A 310 -16.31 -19.44 -27.55
CA VAL A 310 -16.18 -18.28 -28.42
C VAL A 310 -17.13 -17.20 -27.94
N ILE A 311 -16.63 -15.97 -27.72
CA ILE A 311 -17.44 -14.82 -27.35
C ILE A 311 -17.87 -14.06 -28.61
N PHE A 312 -19.15 -13.70 -28.66
CA PHE A 312 -19.78 -12.92 -29.75
C PHE A 312 -20.39 -11.63 -29.18
N TYR A 313 -20.36 -10.58 -29.98
CA TYR A 313 -21.20 -9.40 -29.76
C TYR A 313 -22.51 -9.55 -30.54
N ARG A 314 -23.64 -9.55 -29.84
CA ARG A 314 -24.99 -9.62 -30.39
C ARG A 314 -25.88 -8.65 -29.67
N PRO A 315 -26.00 -7.39 -30.13
CA PRO A 315 -26.80 -6.38 -29.46
C PRO A 315 -28.25 -6.83 -29.32
N ILE A 316 -28.80 -6.70 -28.13
CA ILE A 316 -30.21 -6.92 -27.85
C ILE A 316 -30.93 -5.66 -28.32
N ASN A 317 -31.72 -5.77 -29.42
CA ASN A 317 -32.54 -4.70 -29.95
C ASN A 317 -33.67 -4.29 -29.00
#